data_29017cd5b3f5f2a3f998a4b2e7e11924
#
_entry.id   29017cd5b3f5f2a3f998a4b2e7e11924
#
_cell.length_a   1.000
_cell.length_b   1.000
_cell.length_c   1.000
_cell.angle_alpha   90.00
_cell.angle_beta   90.00
_cell.angle_gamma   90.00
#
_symmetry.space_group_name_H-M   'P 1'
#
loop_
_entity.id
_entity.type
_entity.pdbx_description
1 polymer ?
#
loop_
_entity_poly.entity_id
_entity_poly.type
_entity_poly.pdbx_seq_one_letter_code
_entity_poly.pdbx_strand_id
1 'polypeptide(L)'
;MFWETALGENTGRSEVEKLNDLDADLQIYDPYIYAVNYQGKVAQIDPTQGRPIWSADVSSVAGLAVDDAHVIVTDEFDTVHAFRRSDGEPAWTQEGLSHRRLTAPVIVDGLIVVGDFQGYLHLMSAEDGSMVGRLRSGVGPIAGTPVTRDGMLYVQSRSGKVAAVRL
;
A
#
# COMPACT_ATOMS: atom_id res chain seq x y z
N MET A 1 10.11 5.04 26.98
CA MET A 1 11.22 5.58 26.15
C MET A 1 10.62 5.84 24.78
N PHE A 2 10.82 7.03 24.27
CA PHE A 2 10.33 7.40 22.94
C PHE A 2 11.51 7.31 21.97
N TRP A 3 11.24 6.84 20.77
CA TRP A 3 12.20 6.85 19.68
C TRP A 3 11.55 7.54 18.47
N GLU A 4 12.39 8.07 17.61
CA GLU A 4 12.04 8.72 16.35
C GLU A 4 12.93 8.14 15.25
N THR A 5 12.36 7.87 14.08
CA THR A 5 13.11 7.40 12.92
C THR A 5 12.62 8.08 11.67
N ALA A 6 13.54 8.43 10.76
CA ALA A 6 13.24 8.98 9.45
C ALA A 6 13.43 7.89 8.39
N LEU A 7 12.44 7.75 7.47
CA LEU A 7 12.48 6.76 6.40
C LEU A 7 13.12 7.28 5.11
N GLY A 8 13.60 8.51 5.07
CA GLY A 8 14.24 9.11 3.90
C GLY A 8 15.20 10.21 4.29
N GLU A 9 16.15 10.52 3.42
CA GLU A 9 16.99 11.70 3.60
C GLU A 9 16.20 12.95 3.18
N ASN A 10 16.16 13.93 4.06
CA ASN A 10 15.55 15.23 3.80
C ASN A 10 16.49 16.05 2.91
N THR A 11 16.55 15.73 1.61
CA THR A 11 17.44 16.35 0.63
C THR A 11 16.87 17.62 -0.01
N GLY A 12 15.68 18.03 0.37
CA GLY A 12 15.02 19.23 -0.14
C GLY A 12 15.81 20.52 0.16
N ARG A 13 15.99 21.38 -0.86
CA ARG A 13 16.68 22.68 -0.76
C ARG A 13 15.79 23.78 -0.21
N SER A 14 14.49 23.58 -0.19
CA SER A 14 13.50 24.52 0.34
C SER A 14 12.65 23.89 1.44
N GLU A 15 12.04 24.72 2.30
CA GLU A 15 11.11 24.24 3.35
C GLU A 15 9.89 23.50 2.77
N VAL A 16 9.48 23.83 1.54
CA VAL A 16 8.36 23.17 0.84
C VAL A 16 8.79 21.81 0.31
N GLU A 17 10.04 21.66 -0.17
CA GLU A 17 10.60 20.38 -0.62
C GLU A 17 10.92 19.44 0.55
N LYS A 18 11.01 19.98 1.78
CA LYS A 18 11.21 19.21 3.00
C LYS A 18 9.93 18.67 3.62
N LEU A 19 8.76 19.05 3.09
CA LEU A 19 7.48 18.48 3.48
C LEU A 19 7.37 17.08 2.87
N ASN A 20 7.99 16.10 3.51
CA ASN A 20 7.69 14.69 3.30
C ASN A 20 6.36 14.39 4.00
N ASP A 21 5.25 14.68 3.31
CA ASP A 21 3.94 14.29 3.80
C ASP A 21 3.86 12.76 3.81
N LEU A 22 3.73 12.21 5.00
CA LEU A 22 3.34 10.81 5.23
C LEU A 22 1.84 10.71 5.00
N ASP A 23 1.42 10.61 3.73
CA ASP A 23 0.01 10.41 3.40
C ASP A 23 -0.42 8.94 3.55
N ALA A 24 0.51 8.04 3.85
CA ALA A 24 0.26 6.61 3.99
C ALA A 24 0.21 6.18 5.45
N ASP A 25 -0.83 5.42 5.80
CA ASP A 25 -0.99 4.85 7.12
C ASP A 25 0.08 3.80 7.43
N LEU A 26 0.58 3.80 8.68
CA LEU A 26 1.43 2.73 9.19
C LEU A 26 0.66 1.42 9.27
N GLN A 27 1.32 0.31 8.96
CA GLN A 27 0.77 -1.03 9.17
C GLN A 27 1.53 -1.74 10.29
N ILE A 28 0.78 -2.36 11.19
CA ILE A 28 1.35 -3.23 12.22
C ILE A 28 1.06 -4.67 11.81
N TYR A 29 2.11 -5.45 11.64
CA TYR A 29 2.03 -6.89 11.43
C TYR A 29 3.09 -7.53 12.32
N ASP A 30 2.61 -8.13 13.42
CA ASP A 30 3.44 -8.60 14.52
C ASP A 30 4.68 -9.40 14.05
N PRO A 31 5.84 -9.13 14.66
CA PRO A 31 6.10 -8.15 15.73
C PRO A 31 6.59 -6.77 15.24
N TYR A 32 6.40 -6.43 13.97
CA TYR A 32 7.02 -5.28 13.32
C TYR A 32 6.02 -4.21 12.88
N ILE A 33 6.55 -2.99 12.68
CA ILE A 33 5.86 -1.87 12.05
C ILE A 33 6.36 -1.75 10.61
N TYR A 34 5.46 -1.46 9.68
CA TYR A 34 5.76 -1.21 8.27
C TYR A 34 5.30 0.19 7.91
N ALA A 35 6.15 0.90 7.20
CA ALA A 35 5.90 2.26 6.76
C ALA A 35 6.41 2.48 5.35
N VAL A 36 5.75 3.35 4.61
CA VAL A 36 6.19 3.84 3.30
C VAL A 36 5.98 5.34 3.26
N ASN A 37 6.84 6.07 2.55
CA ASN A 37 6.71 7.50 2.36
C ASN A 37 6.84 7.91 0.89
N TYR A 38 6.39 9.13 0.61
CA TYR A 38 6.56 9.76 -0.70
C TYR A 38 8.04 10.11 -0.94
N GLN A 39 8.54 9.87 -2.15
CA GLN A 39 9.94 10.08 -2.55
C GLN A 39 10.97 9.41 -1.63
N GLY A 40 10.63 8.28 -1.07
CA GLY A 40 11.47 7.64 -0.06
C GLY A 40 11.52 6.13 -0.19
N LYS A 41 11.17 5.47 0.91
CA LYS A 41 11.38 4.04 1.10
C LYS A 41 10.17 3.38 1.73
N VAL A 42 10.02 2.08 1.46
CA VAL A 42 9.28 1.18 2.33
C VAL A 42 10.27 0.57 3.33
N ALA A 43 9.86 0.39 4.57
CA ALA A 43 10.71 -0.17 5.61
C ALA A 43 9.93 -1.05 6.58
N GLN A 44 10.61 -2.08 7.08
CA GLN A 44 10.25 -2.83 8.28
C GLN A 44 11.01 -2.27 9.46
N ILE A 45 10.32 -1.94 10.55
CA ILE A 45 10.87 -1.23 11.69
C ILE A 45 10.69 -2.07 12.96
N ASP A 46 11.76 -2.19 13.76
CA ASP A 46 11.69 -2.76 15.09
C ASP A 46 10.95 -1.80 16.04
N PRO A 47 9.79 -2.18 16.60
CA PRO A 47 9.00 -1.30 17.45
C PRO A 47 9.66 -1.00 18.79
N THR A 48 10.67 -1.78 19.21
CA THR A 48 11.36 -1.58 20.49
C THR A 48 12.46 -0.53 20.41
N GLN A 49 13.13 -0.44 19.25
CA GLN A 49 14.29 0.43 19.04
C GLN A 49 14.04 1.55 18.02
N GLY A 50 12.99 1.45 17.21
CA GLY A 50 12.71 2.38 16.11
C GLY A 50 13.70 2.28 14.97
N ARG A 51 14.45 1.18 14.86
CA ARG A 51 15.45 0.99 13.81
C ARG A 51 14.86 0.20 12.65
N PRO A 52 15.10 0.63 11.41
CA PRO A 52 14.78 -0.18 10.24
C PRO A 52 15.56 -1.50 10.29
N ILE A 53 14.86 -2.62 10.09
CA ILE A 53 15.45 -3.94 9.91
C ILE A 53 15.92 -4.07 8.47
N TRP A 54 15.08 -3.65 7.54
CA TRP A 54 15.39 -3.46 6.14
C TRP A 54 14.61 -2.27 5.56
N SER A 55 15.08 -1.76 4.43
CA SER A 55 14.35 -0.76 3.64
C SER A 55 14.62 -0.96 2.16
N ALA A 56 13.63 -0.65 1.31
CA ALA A 56 13.72 -0.69 -0.14
C ALA A 56 13.22 0.63 -0.73
N ASP A 57 13.78 1.04 -1.88
CA ASP A 57 13.40 2.27 -2.54
C ASP A 57 12.07 2.08 -3.27
N VAL A 58 11.08 2.87 -2.87
CA VAL A 58 9.77 2.97 -3.54
C VAL A 58 9.07 4.24 -3.07
N SER A 59 8.48 4.98 -3.99
CA SER A 59 7.72 6.19 -3.68
C SER A 59 6.23 5.87 -3.67
N SER A 60 5.54 6.12 -2.55
CA SER A 60 4.11 5.88 -2.45
C SER A 60 3.40 6.95 -1.62
N VAL A 61 2.28 7.40 -2.14
CA VAL A 61 1.27 8.22 -1.44
C VAL A 61 0.00 7.42 -1.13
N ALA A 62 -0.16 6.23 -1.73
CA ALA A 62 -1.34 5.41 -1.55
C ALA A 62 -1.29 4.60 -0.26
N GLY A 63 -0.16 3.95 0.02
CA GLY A 63 0.05 3.12 1.20
C GLY A 63 0.48 1.69 0.89
N LEU A 64 0.45 0.85 1.91
CA LEU A 64 0.93 -0.53 1.84
C LEU A 64 -0.02 -1.51 2.52
N ALA A 65 0.15 -2.80 2.20
CA ALA A 65 -0.44 -3.92 2.93
C ALA A 65 0.63 -4.98 3.23
N VAL A 66 0.42 -5.78 4.26
CA VAL A 66 1.39 -6.79 4.70
C VAL A 66 0.70 -8.13 4.91
N ASP A 67 1.31 -9.22 4.48
CA ASP A 67 0.96 -10.59 4.82
C ASP A 67 2.18 -11.37 5.38
N ASP A 68 2.05 -12.68 5.50
CA ASP A 68 3.13 -13.53 6.02
C ASP A 68 4.38 -13.52 5.15
N ALA A 69 4.25 -13.34 3.85
CA ALA A 69 5.32 -13.46 2.87
C ALA A 69 5.79 -12.12 2.31
N HIS A 70 4.86 -11.15 2.15
CA HIS A 70 5.12 -9.95 1.37
C HIS A 70 4.72 -8.65 2.09
N VAL A 71 5.38 -7.59 1.68
CA VAL A 71 4.95 -6.19 1.85
C VAL A 71 4.58 -5.65 0.47
N ILE A 72 3.32 -5.29 0.30
CA ILE A 72 2.75 -4.83 -0.98
C ILE A 72 2.60 -3.32 -0.94
N VAL A 73 3.11 -2.63 -1.94
CA VAL A 73 3.06 -1.16 -2.06
C VAL A 73 2.47 -0.77 -3.41
N THR A 74 1.55 0.16 -3.43
CA THR A 74 1.14 0.85 -4.67
C THR A 74 1.94 2.14 -4.79
N ASP A 75 2.73 2.28 -5.86
CA ASP A 75 3.56 3.45 -6.08
C ASP A 75 2.80 4.63 -6.70
N GLU A 76 3.47 5.78 -6.85
CA GLU A 76 2.92 7.01 -7.43
C GLU A 76 2.58 6.90 -8.93
N PHE A 77 3.05 5.86 -9.62
CA PHE A 77 2.79 5.59 -11.04
C PHE A 77 1.71 4.51 -11.25
N ASP A 78 1.04 4.10 -10.16
CA ASP A 78 0.04 3.03 -10.17
C ASP A 78 0.63 1.64 -10.47
N THR A 79 1.89 1.43 -10.12
CA THR A 79 2.53 0.12 -10.14
C THR A 79 2.39 -0.52 -8.77
N VAL A 80 2.08 -1.82 -8.74
CA VAL A 80 2.01 -2.57 -7.49
C VAL A 80 3.29 -3.38 -7.34
N HIS A 81 4.04 -3.12 -6.28
CA HIS A 81 5.29 -3.79 -5.94
C HIS A 81 5.07 -4.73 -4.76
N ALA A 82 5.69 -5.91 -4.83
CA ALA A 82 5.82 -6.79 -3.68
C ALA A 82 7.29 -6.93 -3.29
N PHE A 83 7.55 -6.77 -2.01
CA PHE A 83 8.83 -7.03 -1.39
C PHE A 83 8.70 -8.22 -0.45
N ARG A 84 9.71 -9.09 -0.39
CA ARG A 84 9.72 -10.17 0.61
C ARG A 84 9.75 -9.58 2.01
N ARG A 85 8.85 -10.00 2.86
CA ARG A 85 8.74 -9.49 4.23
C ARG A 85 9.99 -9.75 5.07
N SER A 86 10.72 -10.84 4.80
CA SER A 86 11.88 -11.25 5.58
C SER A 86 13.11 -10.34 5.42
N ASP A 87 13.31 -9.75 4.26
CA ASP A 87 14.56 -9.07 3.91
C ASP A 87 14.40 -7.82 3.03
N GLY A 88 13.17 -7.54 2.56
CA GLY A 88 12.87 -6.37 1.73
C GLY A 88 13.31 -6.48 0.27
N GLU A 89 13.78 -7.67 -0.17
CA GLU A 89 14.13 -7.87 -1.57
C GLU A 89 12.88 -7.90 -2.46
N PRO A 90 12.95 -7.35 -3.69
CA PRO A 90 11.83 -7.39 -4.62
C PRO A 90 11.41 -8.84 -4.92
N ALA A 91 10.11 -9.11 -4.85
CA ALA A 91 9.51 -10.39 -5.19
C ALA A 91 8.89 -10.36 -6.60
N TRP A 92 8.00 -9.42 -6.84
CA TRP A 92 7.37 -9.21 -8.14
C TRP A 92 6.84 -7.77 -8.28
N THR A 93 6.50 -7.40 -9.52
CA THR A 93 5.95 -6.08 -9.87
C THR A 93 4.81 -6.24 -10.87
N GLN A 94 3.72 -5.49 -10.69
CA GLN A 94 2.57 -5.45 -11.60
C GLN A 94 2.38 -4.04 -12.15
N GLU A 95 2.67 -3.85 -13.46
CA GLU A 95 2.61 -2.55 -14.15
C GLU A 95 1.34 -2.34 -14.99
N GLY A 96 0.52 -3.38 -15.15
CA GLY A 96 -0.66 -3.38 -16.03
C GLY A 96 -1.80 -2.46 -15.60
N LEU A 97 -1.65 -1.75 -14.49
CA LEU A 97 -2.66 -0.84 -13.93
C LEU A 97 -2.25 0.64 -13.97
N SER A 98 -1.21 0.98 -14.71
CA SER A 98 -0.71 2.37 -14.81
C SER A 98 -1.79 3.39 -15.19
N HIS A 99 -1.69 4.60 -14.62
CA HIS A 99 -2.60 5.73 -14.84
C HIS A 99 -4.05 5.51 -14.37
N ARG A 100 -4.28 4.63 -13.39
CA ARG A 100 -5.61 4.34 -12.84
C ARG A 100 -5.90 5.02 -11.52
N ARG A 101 -4.93 5.72 -10.92
CA ARG A 101 -5.03 6.33 -9.59
C ARG A 101 -5.49 5.30 -8.57
N LEU A 102 -4.65 4.31 -8.40
CA LEU A 102 -4.91 3.19 -7.51
C LEU A 102 -4.96 3.64 -6.05
N THR A 103 -5.78 2.97 -5.27
CA THR A 103 -5.77 3.08 -3.80
C THR A 103 -4.61 2.30 -3.21
N ALA A 104 -4.38 2.45 -1.90
CA ALA A 104 -3.59 1.48 -1.17
C ALA A 104 -4.13 0.06 -1.38
N PRO A 105 -3.24 -0.94 -1.40
CA PRO A 105 -3.64 -2.33 -1.50
C PRO A 105 -4.28 -2.82 -0.20
N VAL A 106 -5.12 -3.82 -0.30
CA VAL A 106 -5.58 -4.63 0.83
C VAL A 106 -5.44 -6.10 0.46
N ILE A 107 -5.08 -6.93 1.44
CA ILE A 107 -4.93 -8.36 1.24
C ILE A 107 -6.10 -9.09 1.90
N VAL A 108 -6.73 -9.99 1.16
CA VAL A 108 -7.84 -10.83 1.63
C VAL A 108 -7.79 -12.19 0.95
N ASP A 109 -7.75 -13.25 1.74
CA ASP A 109 -7.75 -14.65 1.28
C ASP A 109 -6.70 -14.94 0.17
N GLY A 110 -5.48 -14.38 0.31
CA GLY A 110 -4.39 -14.55 -0.67
C GLY A 110 -4.54 -13.71 -1.95
N LEU A 111 -5.53 -12.83 -1.99
CA LEU A 111 -5.72 -11.86 -3.07
C LEU A 111 -5.31 -10.47 -2.59
N ILE A 112 -4.64 -9.73 -3.46
CA ILE A 112 -4.44 -8.29 -3.34
C ILE A 112 -5.55 -7.59 -4.09
N VAL A 113 -6.18 -6.62 -3.43
CA VAL A 113 -7.24 -5.81 -4.04
C VAL A 113 -6.84 -4.34 -3.99
N VAL A 114 -6.91 -3.66 -5.14
CA VAL A 114 -6.77 -2.21 -5.28
C VAL A 114 -7.98 -1.63 -5.98
N GLY A 115 -8.43 -0.47 -5.55
CA GLY A 115 -9.48 0.29 -6.20
C GLY A 115 -8.94 1.29 -7.21
N ASP A 116 -9.73 1.69 -8.21
CA ASP A 116 -9.34 2.70 -9.17
C ASP A 116 -10.31 3.87 -9.29
N PHE A 117 -9.89 4.92 -10.03
CA PHE A 117 -10.70 6.13 -10.24
C PHE A 117 -11.93 5.91 -11.15
N GLN A 118 -12.05 4.77 -11.82
CA GLN A 118 -13.22 4.40 -12.60
C GLN A 118 -14.23 3.57 -11.81
N GLY A 119 -13.90 3.21 -10.55
CA GLY A 119 -14.76 2.44 -9.66
C GLY A 119 -14.61 0.94 -9.83
N TYR A 120 -13.50 0.48 -10.39
CA TYR A 120 -13.16 -0.93 -10.44
C TYR A 120 -12.29 -1.33 -9.26
N LEU A 121 -12.45 -2.58 -8.85
CA LEU A 121 -11.60 -3.31 -7.95
C LEU A 121 -10.80 -4.32 -8.79
N HIS A 122 -9.50 -4.23 -8.75
CA HIS A 122 -8.59 -5.15 -9.41
C HIS A 122 -8.10 -6.17 -8.40
N LEU A 123 -8.19 -7.45 -8.77
CA LEU A 123 -7.78 -8.58 -7.93
C LEU A 123 -6.53 -9.20 -8.53
N MET A 124 -5.51 -9.37 -7.72
CA MET A 124 -4.22 -9.95 -8.09
C MET A 124 -3.87 -11.07 -7.11
N SER A 125 -3.13 -12.06 -7.58
CA SER A 125 -2.54 -13.07 -6.71
C SER A 125 -1.46 -12.44 -5.82
N ALA A 126 -1.50 -12.71 -4.52
CA ALA A 126 -0.45 -12.24 -3.61
C ALA A 126 0.89 -12.97 -3.84
N GLU A 127 0.87 -14.15 -4.47
CA GLU A 127 2.06 -14.96 -4.71
C GLU A 127 2.96 -14.39 -5.82
N ASP A 128 2.35 -13.94 -6.94
CA ASP A 128 3.10 -13.57 -8.14
C ASP A 128 2.62 -12.28 -8.83
N GLY A 129 1.62 -11.59 -8.25
CA GLY A 129 1.06 -10.35 -8.81
C GLY A 129 0.22 -10.54 -10.07
N SER A 130 -0.05 -11.77 -10.50
CA SER A 130 -0.87 -12.05 -11.69
C SER A 130 -2.31 -11.57 -11.49
N MET A 131 -2.90 -11.01 -12.56
CA MET A 131 -4.29 -10.55 -12.54
C MET A 131 -5.25 -11.73 -12.46
N VAL A 132 -6.02 -11.82 -11.37
CA VAL A 132 -7.04 -12.84 -11.13
C VAL A 132 -8.40 -12.39 -11.65
N GLY A 133 -8.73 -11.11 -11.49
CA GLY A 133 -10.02 -10.60 -11.93
C GLY A 133 -10.21 -9.11 -11.73
N ARG A 134 -11.40 -8.65 -12.12
CA ARG A 134 -11.81 -7.25 -11.93
C ARG A 134 -13.31 -7.20 -11.66
N LEU A 135 -13.69 -6.43 -10.66
CA LEU A 135 -15.08 -6.21 -10.27
C LEU A 135 -15.44 -4.73 -10.39
N ARG A 136 -16.71 -4.43 -10.62
CA ARG A 136 -17.20 -3.06 -10.53
C ARG A 136 -17.83 -2.82 -9.16
N SER A 137 -17.38 -1.81 -8.44
CA SER A 137 -17.87 -1.50 -7.09
C SER A 137 -19.32 -0.97 -7.06
N GLY A 138 -19.77 -0.38 -8.17
CA GLY A 138 -21.10 0.24 -8.26
C GLY A 138 -21.23 1.62 -7.62
N VAL A 139 -20.18 2.13 -6.96
CA VAL A 139 -20.23 3.43 -6.26
C VAL A 139 -19.49 4.55 -6.98
N GLY A 140 -18.88 4.27 -8.14
CA GLY A 140 -18.08 5.22 -8.91
C GLY A 140 -16.62 5.28 -8.43
N PRO A 141 -15.88 6.37 -8.73
CA PRO A 141 -14.47 6.50 -8.41
C PRO A 141 -14.16 6.17 -6.95
N ILE A 142 -13.28 5.18 -6.72
CA ILE A 142 -12.91 4.74 -5.37
C ILE A 142 -11.92 5.74 -4.77
N ALA A 143 -12.09 6.04 -3.50
CA ALA A 143 -11.20 6.90 -2.73
C ALA A 143 -10.94 6.25 -1.36
N GLY A 144 -9.71 6.36 -0.91
CA GLY A 144 -9.28 5.73 0.33
C GLY A 144 -9.01 4.23 0.18
N THR A 145 -8.32 3.70 1.16
CA THR A 145 -7.96 2.29 1.24
C THR A 145 -9.22 1.44 1.43
N PRO A 146 -9.44 0.39 0.62
CA PRO A 146 -10.47 -0.60 0.91
C PRO A 146 -10.26 -1.23 2.29
N VAL A 147 -11.33 -1.62 2.95
CA VAL A 147 -11.28 -2.25 4.28
C VAL A 147 -11.95 -3.61 4.23
N THR A 148 -11.37 -4.61 4.87
CA THR A 148 -11.91 -5.96 4.93
C THR A 148 -12.42 -6.30 6.32
N ARG A 149 -13.55 -7.00 6.38
CA ARG A 149 -14.06 -7.60 7.62
C ARG A 149 -14.98 -8.76 7.30
N ASP A 150 -14.78 -9.89 7.95
CA ASP A 150 -15.64 -11.09 7.87
C ASP A 150 -15.88 -11.55 6.42
N GLY A 151 -14.82 -11.56 5.57
CA GLY A 151 -14.89 -11.94 4.17
C GLY A 151 -15.62 -10.95 3.25
N MET A 152 -15.90 -9.76 3.75
CA MET A 152 -16.46 -8.66 2.98
C MET A 152 -15.43 -7.57 2.76
N LEU A 153 -15.43 -6.98 1.57
CA LEU A 153 -14.64 -5.82 1.23
C LEU A 153 -15.55 -4.58 1.23
N TYR A 154 -15.16 -3.55 1.96
CA TYR A 154 -15.84 -2.26 2.02
C TYR A 154 -15.02 -1.22 1.28
N VAL A 155 -15.69 -0.48 0.39
CA VAL A 155 -15.06 0.58 -0.40
C VAL A 155 -15.87 1.86 -0.29
N GLN A 156 -15.18 2.98 -0.30
CA GLN A 156 -15.79 4.32 -0.31
C GLN A 156 -15.45 5.02 -1.63
N SER A 157 -16.43 5.69 -2.20
CA SER A 157 -16.22 6.53 -3.37
C SER A 157 -15.91 7.97 -3.00
N ARG A 158 -15.34 8.73 -3.95
CA ARG A 158 -15.13 10.18 -3.82
C ARG A 158 -16.41 10.97 -3.56
N SER A 159 -17.57 10.44 -3.94
CA SER A 159 -18.87 11.07 -3.67
C SER A 159 -19.46 10.71 -2.30
N GLY A 160 -18.71 10.00 -1.45
CA GLY A 160 -19.14 9.60 -0.11
C GLY A 160 -20.02 8.35 -0.05
N LYS A 161 -20.26 7.67 -1.20
CA LYS A 161 -21.00 6.40 -1.20
C LYS A 161 -20.11 5.27 -0.69
N VAL A 162 -20.70 4.34 0.06
CA VAL A 162 -20.05 3.13 0.55
C VAL A 162 -20.70 1.90 -0.09
N ALA A 163 -19.91 0.94 -0.49
CA ALA A 163 -20.37 -0.36 -0.94
C ALA A 163 -19.68 -1.48 -0.16
N ALA A 164 -20.42 -2.57 0.07
CA ALA A 164 -19.89 -3.84 0.53
C ALA A 164 -19.87 -4.80 -0.66
N VAL A 165 -18.72 -5.42 -0.90
CA VAL A 165 -18.49 -6.35 -2.02
C VAL A 165 -18.01 -7.66 -1.43
N ARG A 166 -18.57 -8.77 -1.90
CA ARG A 166 -18.07 -10.11 -1.60
C ARG A 166 -17.15 -10.54 -2.73
N LEU A 167 -15.95 -11.00 -2.36
CA LEU A 167 -14.97 -11.56 -3.28
C LEU A 167 -15.24 -13.03 -3.54
#